data_f1b13d56c5750aa202f035510e2de10e
#
_entry.id   f1b13d56c5750aa202f035510e2de10e
#
_cell.length_a   1.000
_cell.length_b   1.000
_cell.length_c   1.000
_cell.angle_alpha   90.00
_cell.angle_beta   90.00
_cell.angle_gamma   90.00
#
_symmetry.space_group_name_H-M   'P 1'
#
loop_
_entity.id
_entity.type
_entity.pdbx_description
1 polymer ?
#
loop_
_entity_poly.entity_id
_entity_poly.type
_entity_poly.pdbx_seq_one_letter_code
_entity_poly.pdbx_strand_id
1 'polypeptide(L)'
;MTRIFINGLGRIGRTVLRAWAYGAVPEIEVVGVNDLCAPDLCAHLFEYDSIFGPFRGDVALQDGALVINGKPIPLHTTDDLSTLDLTGIDVAMECTGTAGTVAVASRGLKAGASR
;
A
#
# COMPACT_ATOMS: atom_id res chain seq x y z
N MET A 1 16.88 5.92 -2.37
CA MET A 1 15.42 6.01 -2.37
C MET A 1 14.85 5.02 -1.36
N THR A 2 13.96 5.48 -0.51
CA THR A 2 13.36 4.63 0.52
C THR A 2 12.24 3.79 -0.08
N ARG A 3 12.33 2.48 0.06
CA ARG A 3 11.34 1.53 -0.45
C ARG A 3 10.33 1.24 0.64
N ILE A 4 9.05 1.52 0.37
CA ILE A 4 7.99 1.34 1.36
C ILE A 4 6.94 0.33 0.90
N PHE A 5 6.35 -0.34 1.88
CA PHE A 5 5.20 -1.23 1.72
C PHE A 5 4.06 -0.69 2.59
N ILE A 6 2.87 -0.58 2.03
CA ILE A 6 1.71 -0.03 2.74
C ILE A 6 0.78 -1.19 3.11
N ASN A 7 0.59 -1.42 4.40
CA ASN A 7 -0.40 -2.37 4.90
C ASN A 7 -1.67 -1.62 5.30
N GLY A 8 -2.70 -1.76 4.50
CA GLY A 8 -3.98 -1.10 4.70
C GLY A 8 -4.18 0.09 3.76
N LEU A 9 -5.14 -0.06 2.83
CA LEU A 9 -5.53 0.99 1.89
C LEU A 9 -6.80 1.70 2.38
N GLY A 10 -6.86 2.00 3.68
CA GLY A 10 -7.83 2.91 4.24
C GLY A 10 -7.50 4.36 3.86
N ARG A 11 -8.08 5.32 4.57
CA ARG A 11 -7.90 6.74 4.24
C ARG A 11 -6.44 7.16 4.25
N ILE A 12 -5.68 6.76 5.28
CA ILE A 12 -4.26 7.14 5.41
C ILE A 12 -3.41 6.49 4.33
N GLY A 13 -3.57 5.17 4.13
CA GLY A 13 -2.81 4.44 3.12
C GLY A 13 -3.08 4.96 1.72
N ARG A 14 -4.34 5.25 1.38
CA ARG A 14 -4.69 5.83 0.08
C ARG A 14 -4.12 7.23 -0.11
N THR A 15 -4.09 8.04 0.95
CA THR A 15 -3.51 9.39 0.89
C THR A 15 -2.02 9.32 0.60
N VAL A 16 -1.29 8.43 1.27
CA VAL A 16 0.15 8.23 1.03
C VAL A 16 0.39 7.76 -0.40
N LEU A 17 -0.39 6.79 -0.87
CA LEU A 17 -0.26 6.25 -2.22
C LEU A 17 -0.53 7.30 -3.28
N ARG A 18 -1.54 8.15 -3.09
CA ARG A 18 -1.82 9.27 -4.02
C ARG A 18 -0.70 10.29 -4.03
N ALA A 19 -0.19 10.68 -2.87
CA ALA A 19 0.90 11.64 -2.77
C ALA A 19 2.13 11.13 -3.54
N TRP A 20 2.45 9.85 -3.36
CA TRP A 20 3.54 9.22 -4.11
C TRP A 20 3.26 9.22 -5.62
N ALA A 21 2.06 8.83 -6.03
CA ALA A 21 1.68 8.75 -7.44
C ALA A 21 1.72 10.13 -8.13
N TYR A 22 1.43 11.20 -7.40
CA TYR A 22 1.52 12.57 -7.92
C TYR A 22 2.94 13.15 -7.88
N GLY A 23 3.92 12.40 -7.36
CA GLY A 23 5.29 12.86 -7.28
C GLY A 23 5.58 13.84 -6.16
N ALA A 24 4.69 13.90 -5.14
CA ALA A 24 4.87 14.82 -4.01
C ALA A 24 6.01 14.41 -3.07
N VAL A 25 6.41 13.15 -3.09
CA VAL A 25 7.50 12.60 -2.27
C VAL A 25 8.45 11.79 -3.14
N PRO A 26 9.30 12.47 -3.95
CA PRO A 26 10.12 11.79 -4.94
C PRO A 26 11.21 10.89 -4.35
N GLU A 27 11.54 11.06 -3.07
CA GLU A 27 12.55 10.25 -2.38
C GLU A 27 12.05 8.90 -1.90
N ILE A 28 10.77 8.58 -2.07
CA ILE A 28 10.22 7.26 -1.70
C ILE A 28 9.76 6.49 -2.93
N GLU A 29 9.72 5.17 -2.80
CA GLU A 29 9.17 4.26 -3.79
C GLU A 29 8.21 3.30 -3.11
N VAL A 30 6.95 3.27 -3.56
CA VAL A 30 5.97 2.28 -3.08
C VAL A 30 6.17 1.00 -3.89
N VAL A 31 6.54 -0.07 -3.21
CA VAL A 31 6.88 -1.35 -3.85
C VAL A 31 5.84 -2.44 -3.62
N GLY A 32 4.81 -2.16 -2.83
CA GLY A 32 3.71 -3.10 -2.62
C GLY A 32 2.68 -2.54 -1.65
N VAL A 33 1.49 -3.10 -1.71
CA VAL A 33 0.38 -2.75 -0.82
C VAL A 33 -0.35 -4.02 -0.40
N ASN A 34 -1.05 -3.96 0.72
CA ASN A 34 -1.89 -5.05 1.22
C ASN A 34 -3.18 -4.50 1.79
N ASP A 35 -4.30 -5.16 1.50
CA ASP A 35 -5.60 -4.85 2.12
C ASP A 35 -6.49 -6.08 2.06
N LEU A 36 -7.37 -6.25 3.02
CA LEU A 36 -8.34 -7.34 3.05
C LEU A 36 -9.52 -7.10 2.10
N CYS A 37 -9.67 -5.89 1.61
CA CYS A 37 -10.69 -5.52 0.65
C CYS A 37 -10.46 -6.25 -0.67
N ALA A 38 -11.54 -6.56 -1.40
CA ALA A 38 -11.40 -7.15 -2.74
C ALA A 38 -10.56 -6.22 -3.63
N PRO A 39 -9.65 -6.77 -4.47
CA PRO A 39 -8.76 -5.94 -5.28
C PRO A 39 -9.45 -4.91 -6.16
N ASP A 40 -10.57 -5.27 -6.78
CA ASP A 40 -11.35 -4.34 -7.62
C ASP A 40 -11.94 -3.19 -6.81
N LEU A 41 -12.37 -3.45 -5.56
CA LEU A 41 -12.86 -2.42 -4.68
C LEU A 41 -11.70 -1.50 -4.20
N CYS A 42 -10.53 -2.07 -3.92
CA CYS A 42 -9.34 -1.28 -3.59
C CYS A 42 -8.98 -0.30 -4.70
N ALA A 43 -8.97 -0.77 -5.95
CA ALA A 43 -8.70 0.07 -7.12
C ALA A 43 -9.75 1.17 -7.25
N HIS A 44 -11.03 0.83 -7.08
CA HIS A 44 -12.13 1.79 -7.16
C HIS A 44 -12.02 2.87 -6.08
N LEU A 45 -11.78 2.48 -4.83
CA LEU A 45 -11.64 3.42 -3.72
C LEU A 45 -10.42 4.33 -3.87
N PHE A 46 -9.35 3.83 -4.47
CA PHE A 46 -8.19 4.66 -4.78
C PHE A 46 -8.51 5.69 -5.87
N GLU A 47 -9.16 5.25 -6.94
CA GLU A 47 -9.46 6.10 -8.10
C GLU A 47 -10.51 7.16 -7.79
N TYR A 48 -11.54 6.82 -7.02
CA TYR A 48 -12.68 7.69 -6.74
C TYR A 48 -12.79 7.99 -5.24
N ASP A 49 -11.80 8.73 -4.72
CA ASP A 49 -11.80 9.12 -3.31
C ASP A 49 -12.89 10.15 -3.03
N SER A 50 -13.66 9.96 -1.95
CA SER A 50 -14.76 10.85 -1.61
C SER A 50 -14.31 12.23 -1.10
N ILE A 51 -13.08 12.35 -0.63
CA ILE A 51 -12.53 13.60 -0.09
C ILE A 51 -11.68 14.33 -1.15
N PHE A 52 -10.78 13.61 -1.79
CA PHE A 52 -9.83 14.19 -2.76
C PHE A 52 -10.33 14.16 -4.20
N GLY A 53 -11.51 13.54 -4.43
CA GLY A 53 -12.07 13.42 -5.76
C GLY A 53 -11.38 12.35 -6.62
N PRO A 54 -11.71 12.30 -7.92
CA PRO A 54 -11.10 11.33 -8.84
C PRO A 54 -9.59 11.50 -8.93
N PHE A 55 -8.88 10.37 -9.04
CA PHE A 55 -7.43 10.38 -9.25
C PHE A 55 -7.12 10.92 -10.64
N ARG A 56 -6.15 11.83 -10.73
CA ARG A 56 -5.72 12.44 -12.00
C ARG A 56 -4.63 11.62 -12.65
N GLY A 57 -5.00 10.50 -13.21
CA GLY A 57 -4.07 9.58 -13.85
C GLY A 57 -4.75 8.27 -14.18
N ASP A 58 -3.97 7.29 -14.59
CA ASP A 58 -4.47 5.99 -14.98
C ASP A 58 -4.40 5.02 -13.81
N VAL A 59 -5.51 4.31 -13.56
CA VAL A 59 -5.60 3.26 -12.55
C VAL A 59 -6.19 2.03 -13.20
N ALA A 60 -5.51 0.88 -13.03
CA ALA A 60 -6.00 -0.40 -13.53
C ALA A 60 -5.64 -1.50 -12.54
N LEU A 61 -6.34 -2.62 -12.62
CA LEU A 61 -6.02 -3.82 -11.87
C LEU A 61 -5.63 -4.90 -12.88
N GLN A 62 -4.39 -5.42 -12.79
CA GLN A 62 -3.83 -6.32 -13.78
C GLN A 62 -2.93 -7.35 -13.10
N ASP A 63 -3.22 -8.64 -13.30
CA ASP A 63 -2.38 -9.75 -12.81
C ASP A 63 -2.05 -9.67 -11.30
N GLY A 64 -3.04 -9.27 -10.48
CA GLY A 64 -2.84 -9.13 -9.04
C GLY A 64 -2.07 -7.89 -8.62
N ALA A 65 -1.85 -6.95 -9.52
CA ALA A 65 -1.18 -5.69 -9.24
C ALA A 65 -2.10 -4.51 -9.49
N LEU A 66 -1.96 -3.49 -8.66
CA LEU A 66 -2.58 -2.19 -8.87
C LEU A 66 -1.65 -1.38 -9.76
N VAL A 67 -2.07 -1.12 -11.01
CA VAL A 67 -1.24 -0.38 -11.97
C VAL A 67 -1.63 1.09 -11.93
N ILE A 68 -0.71 1.93 -11.48
CA ILE A 68 -0.92 3.38 -11.35
C ILE A 68 0.04 4.09 -12.29
N ASN A 69 -0.49 4.81 -13.27
CA ASN A 69 0.28 5.52 -14.28
C ASN A 69 1.30 4.59 -14.97
N GLY A 70 0.88 3.34 -15.24
CA GLY A 70 1.74 2.35 -15.88
C GLY A 70 2.72 1.64 -14.97
N LYS A 71 2.76 1.97 -13.66
CA LYS A 71 3.63 1.30 -12.69
C LYS A 71 2.86 0.22 -11.95
N PRO A 72 3.24 -1.07 -12.07
CA PRO A 72 2.59 -2.15 -11.34
C PRO A 72 3.05 -2.16 -9.88
N ILE A 73 2.07 -2.15 -8.97
CA ILE A 73 2.30 -2.25 -7.54
C ILE A 73 1.61 -3.52 -7.07
N PRO A 74 2.35 -4.56 -6.63
CA PRO A 74 1.73 -5.80 -6.15
C PRO A 74 0.71 -5.52 -5.04
N LEU A 75 -0.48 -6.08 -5.19
CA LEU A 75 -1.57 -5.96 -4.22
C LEU A 75 -1.80 -7.31 -3.57
N HIS A 76 -1.53 -7.37 -2.27
CA HIS A 76 -1.75 -8.56 -1.46
C HIS A 76 -3.05 -8.45 -0.67
N THR A 77 -3.61 -9.58 -0.24
CA THR A 77 -4.88 -9.64 0.49
C THR A 77 -4.76 -10.52 1.73
N THR A 78 -3.61 -10.53 2.38
CA THR A 78 -3.41 -11.32 3.59
C THR A 78 -3.90 -10.58 4.85
N ASP A 79 -4.41 -11.34 5.82
CA ASP A 79 -4.76 -10.81 7.14
C ASP A 79 -3.57 -10.76 8.10
N ASP A 80 -2.45 -11.37 7.73
CA ASP A 80 -1.22 -11.37 8.53
C ASP A 80 -0.01 -11.03 7.64
N LEU A 81 0.51 -9.81 7.81
CA LEU A 81 1.63 -9.30 7.04
C LEU A 81 2.90 -10.14 7.22
N SER A 82 3.06 -10.79 8.37
CA SER A 82 4.25 -11.62 8.64
C SER A 82 4.35 -12.84 7.71
N THR A 83 3.28 -13.19 6.98
CA THR A 83 3.31 -14.28 5.99
C THR A 83 3.96 -13.86 4.66
N LEU A 84 4.17 -12.57 4.44
CA LEU A 84 4.79 -12.05 3.24
C LEU A 84 6.31 -11.96 3.40
N ASP A 85 7.02 -11.93 2.27
CA ASP A 85 8.46 -11.67 2.26
C ASP A 85 8.68 -10.20 1.91
N LEU A 86 9.03 -9.39 2.91
CA LEU A 86 9.31 -7.97 2.76
C LEU A 86 10.80 -7.66 2.83
N THR A 87 11.65 -8.66 2.56
CA THR A 87 13.10 -8.47 2.49
C THR A 87 13.44 -7.43 1.42
N GLY A 88 14.29 -6.48 1.76
CA GLY A 88 14.68 -5.40 0.86
C GLY A 88 13.76 -4.17 0.93
N ILE A 89 12.69 -4.22 1.72
CA ILE A 89 11.82 -3.08 1.96
C ILE A 89 12.32 -2.33 3.19
N ASP A 90 12.47 -1.01 3.07
CA ASP A 90 13.01 -0.18 4.16
C ASP A 90 11.96 0.09 5.25
N VAL A 91 10.72 0.37 4.86
CA VAL A 91 9.65 0.72 5.80
C VAL A 91 8.37 -0.04 5.44
N ALA A 92 7.78 -0.70 6.42
CA ALA A 92 6.42 -1.23 6.33
C ALA A 92 5.49 -0.28 7.10
N MET A 93 4.58 0.38 6.38
CA MET A 93 3.62 1.32 6.98
C MET A 93 2.36 0.58 7.40
N GLU A 94 2.07 0.56 8.70
CA GLU A 94 0.87 -0.09 9.25
C GLU A 94 -0.28 0.91 9.27
N CYS A 95 -1.16 0.81 8.28
CA CYS A 95 -2.28 1.75 8.07
C CYS A 95 -3.65 1.08 8.19
N THR A 96 -3.71 -0.11 8.79
CA THR A 96 -4.97 -0.87 8.89
C THR A 96 -5.91 -0.38 9.99
N GLY A 97 -5.38 0.36 10.97
CA GLY A 97 -6.13 0.70 12.16
C GLY A 97 -6.27 -0.43 13.16
N THR A 98 -5.65 -1.59 12.90
CA THR A 98 -5.74 -2.78 13.77
C THR A 98 -4.47 -3.05 14.57
N ALA A 99 -3.46 -2.16 14.50
CA ALA A 99 -2.17 -2.34 15.17
C ALA A 99 -2.24 -1.94 16.65
N GLY A 100 -3.18 -2.55 17.39
CA GLY A 100 -3.39 -2.27 18.81
C GLY A 100 -2.47 -3.01 19.76
N THR A 101 -1.64 -3.94 19.27
CA THR A 101 -0.68 -4.70 20.05
C THR A 101 0.69 -4.68 19.39
N VAL A 102 1.74 -4.96 20.17
CA VAL A 102 3.10 -5.06 19.64
C VAL A 102 3.21 -6.18 18.60
N ALA A 103 2.53 -7.29 18.81
CA ALA A 103 2.55 -8.41 17.87
C ALA A 103 2.00 -8.02 16.50
N VAL A 104 0.88 -7.28 16.45
CA VAL A 104 0.28 -6.80 15.20
C VAL A 104 1.15 -5.72 14.57
N ALA A 105 1.62 -4.76 15.36
CA ALA A 105 2.43 -3.66 14.87
C ALA A 105 3.78 -4.10 14.30
N SER A 106 4.32 -5.23 14.76
CA SER A 106 5.62 -5.73 14.32
C SER A 106 5.55 -6.74 13.17
N ARG A 107 4.39 -6.98 12.58
CA ARG A 107 4.24 -7.95 11.49
C ARG A 107 5.13 -7.65 10.29
N GLY A 108 5.30 -6.37 9.95
CA GLY A 108 6.18 -5.96 8.86
C GLY A 108 7.63 -6.32 9.12
N LEU A 109 8.11 -6.16 10.34
CA LEU A 109 9.47 -6.53 10.74
C LEU A 109 9.66 -8.05 10.65
N LYS A 110 8.67 -8.83 11.09
CA LYS A 110 8.71 -10.29 11.00
C LYS A 110 8.74 -10.76 9.55
N ALA A 111 8.14 -10.01 8.64
CA ALA A 111 8.16 -10.33 7.20
C ALA A 111 9.47 -9.95 6.51
N GLY A 112 10.35 -9.20 7.19
CA GLY A 112 11.68 -8.88 6.68
C GLY A 112 11.96 -7.42 6.43
N ALA A 113 10.99 -6.51 6.61
CA ALA A 113 11.20 -5.08 6.45
C ALA A 113 12.15 -4.54 7.54
N SER A 114 12.92 -3.51 7.20
CA SER A 114 13.87 -2.90 8.14
C SER A 114 13.17 -2.10 9.24
N ARG A 115 12.04 -1.53 8.93
CA ARG A 115 11.24 -0.69 9.83
C ARG A 115 9.76 -0.80 9.53
#